data_b824b07dcbef955ad6426643a3b94bab
#
_entry.id   b824b07dcbef955ad6426643a3b94bab
#
_cell.length_a   1.000
_cell.length_b   1.000
_cell.length_c   1.000
_cell.angle_alpha   90.00
_cell.angle_beta   90.00
_cell.angle_gamma   90.00
#
_symmetry.space_group_name_H-M   'P 1'
#
loop_
_entity.id
_entity.type
_entity.pdbx_description
1 polymer ?
#
loop_
_entity_poly.entity_id
_entity_poly.type
_entity_poly.pdbx_seq_one_letter_code
_entity_poly.pdbx_strand_id
1 'polypeptide(L)'
;PQTVASLPLVVNYKGQEYHATLTMPEGALQAGNNYTYTVKVNATGLTLEGCTIGNWVDGGGESGAAEDLGYSIQNDGSYMVYNAKGLLAWNEAAQKDESINCTLTADIDLTGKNWTPIGTSFRNKYTGTFDGGGHTIKGLTVTTNDQFVGLFGSIGYAGTVKNVMMEDVQITSNHSLDFAGGVAGYSDGTIENCSVSGSVSGTVYV
;
A
#
# COMPACT_ATOMS: atom_id res chain seq x y z
N PRO A 1 -19.44 -23.16 -34.29
CA PRO A 1 -18.58 -22.71 -33.18
C PRO A 1 -18.37 -21.20 -33.38
N GLN A 2 -18.83 -20.39 -32.42
CA GLN A 2 -18.53 -18.96 -32.44
C GLN A 2 -17.09 -18.79 -31.98
N THR A 3 -16.24 -18.30 -32.85
CA THR A 3 -14.91 -17.85 -32.49
C THR A 3 -15.03 -16.44 -31.89
N VAL A 4 -15.04 -16.35 -30.59
CA VAL A 4 -15.02 -15.07 -29.87
C VAL A 4 -13.56 -14.80 -29.50
N ALA A 5 -12.94 -13.83 -30.14
CA ALA A 5 -11.54 -13.46 -29.88
C ALA A 5 -11.37 -12.65 -28.60
N SER A 6 -12.43 -12.04 -28.12
CA SER A 6 -12.44 -11.24 -26.89
C SER A 6 -13.84 -11.17 -26.27
N LEU A 7 -13.92 -11.06 -24.96
CA LEU A 7 -15.16 -10.84 -24.22
C LEU A 7 -15.07 -9.53 -23.43
N PRO A 8 -16.09 -8.67 -23.47
CA PRO A 8 -16.17 -7.55 -22.57
C PRO A 8 -16.45 -8.06 -21.13
N LEU A 9 -15.70 -7.57 -20.19
CA LEU A 9 -15.89 -7.81 -18.76
C LEU A 9 -16.34 -6.51 -18.11
N VAL A 10 -17.41 -6.58 -17.34
CA VAL A 10 -17.89 -5.47 -16.50
C VAL A 10 -17.88 -5.96 -15.07
N VAL A 11 -17.18 -5.25 -14.19
CA VAL A 11 -17.11 -5.55 -12.77
C VAL A 11 -17.66 -4.37 -11.99
N ASN A 12 -18.70 -4.60 -11.19
CA ASN A 12 -19.21 -3.63 -10.22
C ASN A 12 -18.55 -3.86 -8.87
N TYR A 13 -17.76 -2.90 -8.41
CA TYR A 13 -17.11 -2.96 -7.13
C TYR A 13 -17.30 -1.66 -6.33
N LYS A 14 -17.84 -1.77 -5.12
CA LYS A 14 -18.17 -0.63 -4.24
C LYS A 14 -19.02 0.45 -4.94
N GLY A 15 -19.95 0.05 -5.81
CA GLY A 15 -20.83 0.97 -6.52
C GLY A 15 -20.22 1.65 -7.75
N GLN A 16 -18.99 1.30 -8.10
CA GLN A 16 -18.32 1.77 -9.31
C GLN A 16 -18.21 0.64 -10.34
N GLU A 17 -18.46 0.98 -11.59
CA GLU A 17 -18.38 0.05 -12.71
C GLU A 17 -17.01 0.14 -13.39
N TYR A 18 -16.37 -1.02 -13.56
CA TYR A 18 -15.08 -1.18 -14.22
C TYR A 18 -15.23 -2.02 -15.46
N HIS A 19 -14.59 -1.60 -16.55
CA HIS A 19 -14.63 -2.27 -17.84
C HIS A 19 -13.26 -2.82 -18.22
N ALA A 20 -13.23 -4.04 -18.72
CA ALA A 20 -12.04 -4.65 -19.32
C ALA A 20 -12.45 -5.49 -20.53
N THR A 21 -11.48 -5.83 -21.35
CA THR A 21 -11.66 -6.77 -22.46
C THR A 21 -10.77 -7.98 -22.20
N LEU A 22 -11.39 -9.15 -22.03
CA LEU A 22 -10.68 -10.41 -21.91
C LEU A 22 -10.23 -10.87 -23.30
N THR A 23 -8.94 -10.98 -23.51
CA THR A 23 -8.40 -11.61 -24.75
C THR A 23 -8.31 -13.12 -24.53
N MET A 24 -8.91 -13.88 -25.43
CA MET A 24 -8.92 -15.33 -25.32
C MET A 24 -7.55 -15.93 -25.68
N PRO A 25 -7.05 -16.93 -24.91
CA PRO A 25 -5.90 -17.70 -25.35
C PRO A 25 -6.16 -18.33 -26.73
N GLU A 26 -5.16 -18.29 -27.59
CA GLU A 26 -5.25 -18.82 -28.96
C GLU A 26 -6.41 -18.28 -29.82
N GLY A 27 -7.02 -17.15 -29.40
CA GLY A 27 -8.03 -16.42 -30.18
C GLY A 27 -9.45 -16.97 -30.14
N ALA A 28 -9.77 -18.02 -29.38
CA ALA A 28 -11.13 -18.53 -29.26
C ALA A 28 -11.38 -19.40 -28.02
N LEU A 29 -12.61 -19.37 -27.52
CA LEU A 29 -13.10 -20.32 -26.52
C LEU A 29 -13.35 -21.67 -27.18
N GLN A 30 -12.84 -22.74 -26.63
CA GLN A 30 -13.08 -24.10 -27.11
C GLN A 30 -14.15 -24.79 -26.24
N ALA A 31 -15.06 -25.54 -26.90
CA ALA A 31 -16.08 -26.30 -26.20
C ALA A 31 -15.45 -27.37 -25.29
N GLY A 32 -15.98 -27.52 -24.08
CA GLY A 32 -15.48 -28.51 -23.10
C GLY A 32 -14.34 -28.03 -22.21
N ASN A 33 -13.88 -26.78 -22.39
CA ASN A 33 -12.88 -26.18 -21.53
C ASN A 33 -13.48 -25.17 -20.55
N ASN A 34 -12.97 -25.14 -19.35
CA ASN A 34 -13.21 -24.11 -18.34
C ASN A 34 -12.06 -23.09 -18.39
N TYR A 35 -12.38 -21.83 -18.52
CA TYR A 35 -11.42 -20.74 -18.56
C TYR A 35 -11.56 -19.89 -17.31
N THR A 36 -10.57 -19.93 -16.43
CA THR A 36 -10.54 -19.12 -15.22
C THR A 36 -9.61 -17.93 -15.43
N TYR A 37 -10.13 -16.73 -15.22
CA TYR A 37 -9.37 -15.49 -15.29
C TYR A 37 -9.23 -14.90 -13.91
N THR A 38 -8.00 -14.57 -13.54
CA THR A 38 -7.73 -13.78 -12.34
C THR A 38 -7.75 -12.30 -12.70
N VAL A 39 -8.68 -11.58 -12.09
CA VAL A 39 -8.87 -10.14 -12.33
C VAL A 39 -8.60 -9.41 -11.04
N LYS A 40 -7.64 -8.49 -11.04
CA LYS A 40 -7.44 -7.53 -9.94
C LYS A 40 -8.23 -6.27 -10.22
N VAL A 41 -9.03 -5.84 -9.24
CA VAL A 41 -9.75 -4.57 -9.27
C VAL A 41 -8.96 -3.58 -8.43
N ASN A 42 -8.47 -2.52 -9.07
CA ASN A 42 -7.82 -1.38 -8.40
C ASN A 42 -8.74 -0.17 -8.53
N ALA A 43 -8.52 0.86 -7.74
CA ALA A 43 -9.31 2.10 -7.83
C ALA A 43 -9.24 2.78 -9.22
N THR A 44 -8.26 2.44 -10.04
CA THR A 44 -8.05 3.01 -11.39
C THR A 44 -8.42 2.08 -12.54
N GLY A 45 -8.79 0.81 -12.27
CA GLY A 45 -9.16 -0.11 -13.35
C GLY A 45 -9.06 -1.59 -13.00
N LEU A 46 -9.20 -2.42 -14.01
CA LEU A 46 -9.05 -3.87 -13.95
C LEU A 46 -7.71 -4.29 -14.53
N THR A 47 -6.99 -5.12 -13.81
CA THR A 47 -5.77 -5.76 -14.32
C THR A 47 -6.00 -7.26 -14.46
N LEU A 48 -5.72 -7.81 -15.63
CA LEU A 48 -5.74 -9.24 -15.90
C LEU A 48 -4.38 -9.84 -15.57
N GLU A 49 -4.33 -10.76 -14.58
CA GLU A 49 -3.07 -11.38 -14.16
C GLU A 49 -2.79 -12.74 -14.81
N GLY A 50 -3.75 -13.33 -15.46
CA GLY A 50 -3.57 -14.60 -16.14
C GLY A 50 -4.87 -15.27 -16.55
N CYS A 51 -4.73 -16.30 -17.39
CA CYS A 51 -5.79 -17.22 -17.74
C CYS A 51 -5.31 -18.65 -17.48
N THR A 52 -6.10 -19.42 -16.77
CA THR A 52 -5.87 -20.86 -16.60
C THR A 52 -6.93 -21.61 -17.37
N ILE A 53 -6.52 -22.59 -18.16
CA ILE A 53 -7.41 -23.48 -18.91
C ILE A 53 -7.48 -24.80 -18.16
N GLY A 54 -8.70 -25.21 -17.81
CA GLY A 54 -8.97 -26.49 -17.15
C GLY A 54 -10.11 -27.21 -17.81
N ASN A 55 -10.24 -28.50 -17.53
CA ASN A 55 -11.42 -29.27 -17.99
C ASN A 55 -12.65 -28.82 -17.21
N TRP A 56 -13.81 -28.78 -17.89
CA TRP A 56 -15.08 -28.49 -17.25
C TRP A 56 -15.39 -29.52 -16.17
N VAL A 57 -15.49 -29.08 -14.92
CA VAL A 57 -16.01 -29.88 -13.81
C VAL A 57 -17.37 -29.29 -13.44
N ASP A 58 -18.41 -30.15 -13.53
CA ASP A 58 -19.79 -29.73 -13.26
C ASP A 58 -19.95 -29.38 -11.76
N GLY A 59 -20.41 -28.19 -11.47
CA GLY A 59 -20.94 -27.82 -10.16
C GLY A 59 -19.96 -27.33 -9.10
N GLY A 60 -19.33 -26.20 -9.27
CA GLY A 60 -18.60 -25.55 -8.20
C GLY A 60 -17.91 -24.26 -8.63
N GLY A 61 -18.68 -23.29 -9.05
CA GLY A 61 -18.15 -21.94 -9.26
C GLY A 61 -17.77 -21.33 -7.92
N GLU A 62 -16.52 -21.48 -7.49
CA GLU A 62 -15.98 -20.55 -6.51
C GLU A 62 -15.83 -19.21 -7.23
N SER A 63 -16.72 -18.28 -6.91
CA SER A 63 -16.55 -16.88 -7.29
C SER A 63 -15.31 -16.39 -6.54
N GLY A 64 -14.16 -16.37 -7.19
CA GLY A 64 -12.97 -15.75 -6.64
C GLY A 64 -13.31 -14.28 -6.39
N ALA A 65 -13.50 -13.90 -5.12
CA ALA A 65 -13.65 -12.51 -4.74
C ALA A 65 -12.38 -11.78 -5.17
N ALA A 66 -12.50 -10.70 -5.91
CA ALA A 66 -11.38 -9.85 -6.23
C ALA A 66 -10.71 -9.43 -4.90
N GLU A 67 -9.42 -9.71 -4.77
CA GLU A 67 -8.71 -9.38 -3.54
C GLU A 67 -8.59 -7.86 -3.41
N ASP A 68 -9.12 -7.32 -2.32
CA ASP A 68 -8.94 -5.91 -1.98
C ASP A 68 -7.47 -5.67 -1.56
N LEU A 69 -6.71 -5.04 -2.42
CA LEU A 69 -5.30 -4.75 -2.17
C LEU A 69 -5.11 -3.59 -1.18
N GLY A 70 -6.15 -2.77 -0.96
CA GLY A 70 -6.09 -1.59 -0.10
C GLY A 70 -5.38 -0.40 -0.71
N TYR A 71 -4.95 -0.48 -1.96
CA TYR A 71 -4.29 0.60 -2.69
C TYR A 71 -4.52 0.50 -4.20
N SER A 72 -4.21 1.58 -4.90
CA SER A 72 -4.01 1.61 -6.35
C SER A 72 -2.68 2.28 -6.69
N ILE A 73 -2.05 1.85 -7.78
CA ILE A 73 -0.84 2.48 -8.31
C ILE A 73 -1.23 3.38 -9.48
N GLN A 74 -0.77 4.62 -9.44
CA GLN A 74 -1.01 5.61 -10.48
C GLN A 74 -0.01 5.45 -11.64
N ASN A 75 -0.24 6.14 -12.77
CA ASN A 75 0.63 6.07 -13.94
C ASN A 75 2.07 6.55 -13.68
N ASP A 76 2.28 7.38 -12.68
CA ASP A 76 3.59 7.87 -12.22
C ASP A 76 4.26 6.96 -11.18
N GLY A 77 3.66 5.82 -10.86
CA GLY A 77 4.14 4.87 -9.86
C GLY A 77 3.75 5.23 -8.41
N SER A 78 3.04 6.33 -8.17
CA SER A 78 2.57 6.70 -6.83
C SER A 78 1.44 5.79 -6.35
N TYR A 79 1.35 5.63 -5.01
CA TYR A 79 0.32 4.83 -4.36
C TYR A 79 -0.81 5.72 -3.84
N MET A 80 -2.05 5.33 -4.12
CA MET A 80 -3.23 5.84 -3.43
C MET A 80 -3.74 4.76 -2.48
N VAL A 81 -3.69 5.01 -1.19
CA VAL A 81 -3.91 4.01 -0.14
C VAL A 81 -5.18 4.32 0.64
N TYR A 82 -6.01 3.29 0.89
CA TYR A 82 -7.30 3.45 1.57
C TYR A 82 -7.56 2.46 2.72
N ASN A 83 -6.61 1.57 3.04
CA ASN A 83 -6.68 0.71 4.23
C ASN A 83 -5.29 0.26 4.69
N ALA A 84 -5.22 -0.42 5.85
CA ALA A 84 -3.98 -0.88 6.44
C ALA A 84 -3.18 -1.83 5.54
N LYS A 85 -3.84 -2.72 4.81
CA LYS A 85 -3.17 -3.63 3.87
C LYS A 85 -2.43 -2.86 2.78
N GLY A 86 -3.08 -1.85 2.22
CA GLY A 86 -2.47 -0.98 1.21
C GLY A 86 -1.29 -0.18 1.75
N LEU A 87 -1.40 0.35 2.98
CA LEU A 87 -0.30 1.10 3.59
C LEU A 87 0.92 0.21 3.87
N LEU A 88 0.70 -1.04 4.31
CA LEU A 88 1.78 -2.00 4.49
C LEU A 88 2.43 -2.40 3.15
N ALA A 89 1.64 -2.58 2.10
CA ALA A 89 2.17 -2.88 0.76
C ALA A 89 3.01 -1.73 0.21
N TRP A 90 2.57 -0.46 0.41
CA TRP A 90 3.38 0.70 0.07
C TRP A 90 4.67 0.75 0.92
N ASN A 91 4.57 0.46 2.23
CA ASN A 91 5.74 0.42 3.11
C ASN A 91 6.79 -0.57 2.59
N GLU A 92 6.39 -1.78 2.20
CA GLU A 92 7.30 -2.77 1.61
C GLU A 92 7.94 -2.29 0.29
N ALA A 93 7.20 -1.56 -0.53
CA ALA A 93 7.72 -0.97 -1.76
C ALA A 93 8.71 0.16 -1.44
N ALA A 94 8.37 1.04 -0.50
CA ALA A 94 9.21 2.17 -0.09
C ALA A 94 10.49 1.75 0.66
N GLN A 95 10.54 0.55 1.24
CA GLN A 95 11.79 -0.03 1.76
C GLN A 95 12.79 -0.40 0.65
N LYS A 96 12.32 -0.56 -0.59
CA LYS A 96 13.16 -0.91 -1.76
C LYS A 96 13.48 0.31 -2.60
N ASP A 97 12.61 1.29 -2.61
CA ASP A 97 12.76 2.55 -3.34
C ASP A 97 12.15 3.67 -2.49
N GLU A 98 12.99 4.37 -1.76
CA GLU A 98 12.61 5.45 -0.84
C GLU A 98 12.05 6.69 -1.54
N SER A 99 11.94 6.69 -2.86
CA SER A 99 11.36 7.79 -3.64
C SER A 99 9.88 7.61 -3.97
N ILE A 100 9.27 6.45 -3.69
CA ILE A 100 7.87 6.16 -4.03
C ILE A 100 6.91 7.04 -3.24
N ASN A 101 6.09 7.79 -3.98
CA ASN A 101 5.06 8.64 -3.38
C ASN A 101 3.86 7.84 -2.86
N CYS A 102 3.22 8.37 -1.83
CA CYS A 102 1.98 7.82 -1.26
C CYS A 102 0.98 8.93 -0.92
N THR A 103 -0.29 8.70 -1.21
CA THR A 103 -1.39 9.53 -0.74
C THR A 103 -2.42 8.67 -0.04
N LEU A 104 -2.81 9.04 1.19
CA LEU A 104 -3.93 8.40 1.87
C LEU A 104 -5.25 8.96 1.35
N THR A 105 -6.24 8.10 1.18
CA THR A 105 -7.60 8.46 0.73
C THR A 105 -8.68 8.01 1.72
N ALA A 106 -8.26 7.45 2.85
CA ALA A 106 -9.11 7.08 3.98
C ALA A 106 -8.29 7.00 5.26
N ASP A 107 -8.94 6.98 6.41
CA ASP A 107 -8.32 6.71 7.70
C ASP A 107 -7.78 5.27 7.76
N ILE A 108 -6.62 5.10 8.38
CA ILE A 108 -5.90 3.83 8.43
C ILE A 108 -5.75 3.36 9.88
N ASP A 109 -6.22 2.14 10.17
CA ASP A 109 -6.01 1.49 11.47
C ASP A 109 -4.87 0.46 11.38
N LEU A 110 -3.73 0.77 11.99
CA LEU A 110 -2.56 -0.09 12.11
C LEU A 110 -2.51 -0.88 13.42
N THR A 111 -3.57 -0.86 14.23
CA THR A 111 -3.61 -1.60 15.50
C THR A 111 -3.28 -3.08 15.30
N GLY A 112 -2.28 -3.56 16.01
CA GLY A 112 -1.80 -4.95 15.91
C GLY A 112 -1.08 -5.29 14.60
N LYS A 113 -0.69 -4.30 13.82
CA LYS A 113 0.12 -4.47 12.61
C LYS A 113 1.59 -4.15 12.92
N ASN A 114 2.48 -4.90 12.30
CA ASN A 114 3.90 -4.58 12.34
C ASN A 114 4.21 -3.46 11.36
N TRP A 115 5.01 -2.49 11.80
CA TRP A 115 5.50 -1.41 10.97
C TRP A 115 7.03 -1.35 10.99
N THR A 116 7.62 -1.22 9.82
CA THR A 116 9.06 -0.98 9.69
C THR A 116 9.26 0.47 9.26
N PRO A 117 9.94 1.31 10.05
CA PRO A 117 10.23 2.68 9.65
C PRO A 117 10.96 2.75 8.30
N ILE A 118 10.58 3.70 7.45
CA ILE A 118 11.24 3.89 6.15
C ILE A 118 12.45 4.80 6.37
N GLY A 119 13.60 4.40 5.84
CA GLY A 119 14.81 5.19 5.99
C GLY A 119 15.46 5.05 7.37
N THR A 120 15.99 3.89 7.72
CA THR A 120 16.55 3.60 9.05
C THR A 120 18.00 4.05 9.23
N SER A 121 18.60 4.73 8.24
CA SER A 121 19.99 5.19 8.30
C SER A 121 20.20 6.52 7.59
N PHE A 122 21.33 7.18 7.83
CA PHE A 122 21.72 8.40 7.12
C PHE A 122 21.92 8.21 5.60
N ARG A 123 22.02 6.97 5.14
CA ARG A 123 22.24 6.64 3.72
C ARG A 123 20.94 6.32 2.99
N ASN A 124 19.96 5.77 3.71
CA ASN A 124 18.67 5.34 3.17
C ASN A 124 17.59 6.26 3.74
N LYS A 125 17.42 7.44 3.17
CA LYS A 125 16.44 8.42 3.62
C LYS A 125 15.27 8.43 2.66
N TYR A 126 14.05 8.52 3.19
CA TYR A 126 12.87 8.72 2.37
C TYR A 126 12.96 10.04 1.61
N THR A 127 12.79 10.01 0.30
CA THR A 127 12.92 11.17 -0.60
C THR A 127 11.66 11.46 -1.41
N GLY A 128 10.63 10.62 -1.27
CA GLY A 128 9.34 10.82 -1.91
C GLY A 128 8.44 11.80 -1.17
N THR A 129 7.19 11.89 -1.62
CA THR A 129 6.12 12.63 -0.95
C THR A 129 5.13 11.66 -0.33
N PHE A 130 4.93 11.78 0.98
CA PHE A 130 3.84 11.11 1.70
C PHE A 130 2.80 12.16 2.10
N ASP A 131 1.62 12.08 1.49
CA ASP A 131 0.50 12.97 1.78
C ASP A 131 -0.59 12.20 2.53
N GLY A 132 -0.82 12.54 3.78
CA GLY A 132 -1.89 11.95 4.58
C GLY A 132 -3.30 12.34 4.12
N GLY A 133 -3.44 13.32 3.20
CA GLY A 133 -4.74 13.76 2.72
C GLY A 133 -5.68 14.31 3.81
N GLY A 134 -5.16 14.62 4.99
CA GLY A 134 -5.95 14.98 6.17
C GLY A 134 -6.57 13.78 6.90
N HIS A 135 -6.17 12.56 6.55
CA HIS A 135 -6.63 11.33 7.18
C HIS A 135 -5.77 10.95 8.38
N THR A 136 -6.35 10.11 9.23
CA THR A 136 -5.72 9.63 10.46
C THR A 136 -5.06 8.26 10.26
N ILE A 137 -3.84 8.09 10.77
CA ILE A 137 -3.19 6.80 11.00
C ILE A 137 -3.29 6.49 12.49
N LYS A 138 -4.03 5.44 12.84
CA LYS A 138 -4.25 5.04 14.24
C LYS A 138 -3.44 3.80 14.61
N GLY A 139 -2.98 3.75 15.87
CA GLY A 139 -2.44 2.54 16.48
C GLY A 139 -1.08 2.10 15.94
N LEU A 140 -0.29 3.03 15.37
CA LEU A 140 1.08 2.73 14.94
C LEU A 140 1.91 2.27 16.13
N THR A 141 2.46 1.05 16.05
CA THR A 141 3.36 0.51 17.07
C THR A 141 4.69 0.14 16.43
N VAL A 142 5.78 0.69 16.96
CA VAL A 142 7.15 0.39 16.55
C VAL A 142 7.99 0.11 17.78
N THR A 143 8.67 -1.04 17.80
CA THR A 143 9.70 -1.36 18.80
C THR A 143 10.88 -1.95 18.05
N THR A 144 12.00 -1.26 18.05
CA THR A 144 13.17 -1.66 17.26
C THR A 144 14.48 -1.25 17.93
N ASN A 145 15.58 -1.85 17.46
CA ASN A 145 16.93 -1.45 17.79
C ASN A 145 17.55 -0.54 16.71
N ASP A 146 16.77 -0.06 15.76
CA ASP A 146 17.27 0.87 14.75
C ASP A 146 17.57 2.24 15.36
N GLN A 147 18.50 2.96 14.77
CA GLN A 147 18.93 4.27 15.25
C GLN A 147 17.85 5.34 14.99
N PHE A 148 17.13 5.24 13.88
CA PHE A 148 16.10 6.22 13.49
C PHE A 148 14.74 5.57 13.49
N VAL A 149 13.81 6.09 14.30
CA VAL A 149 12.53 5.44 14.59
C VAL A 149 11.37 6.42 14.54
N GLY A 150 10.29 6.04 13.85
CA GLY A 150 9.07 6.81 13.69
C GLY A 150 8.14 6.13 12.68
N LEU A 151 7.18 6.87 12.15
CA LEU A 151 6.51 6.47 10.91
C LEU A 151 7.56 6.36 9.79
N PHE A 152 8.45 7.35 9.72
CA PHE A 152 9.71 7.31 8.99
C PHE A 152 10.89 7.25 9.97
N GLY A 153 11.90 6.49 9.65
CA GLY A 153 13.16 6.54 10.39
C GLY A 153 13.90 7.86 10.07
N SER A 154 14.13 8.12 8.77
CA SER A 154 14.76 9.36 8.31
C SER A 154 14.17 9.86 7.00
N ILE A 155 14.00 11.18 6.91
CA ILE A 155 13.51 11.89 5.71
C ILE A 155 14.68 12.69 5.13
N GLY A 156 14.92 12.49 3.84
CA GLY A 156 15.97 13.19 3.09
C GLY A 156 15.53 14.58 2.61
N TYR A 157 16.48 15.37 2.12
CA TYR A 157 16.27 16.75 1.70
C TYR A 157 15.12 16.94 0.67
N ALA A 158 14.94 15.98 -0.23
CA ALA A 158 13.84 15.99 -1.21
C ALA A 158 12.53 15.42 -0.66
N GLY A 159 12.57 14.75 0.49
CA GLY A 159 11.40 14.10 1.07
C GLY A 159 10.40 15.08 1.69
N THR A 160 9.13 14.78 1.55
CA THR A 160 8.04 15.56 2.13
C THR A 160 7.04 14.63 2.81
N VAL A 161 6.68 14.93 4.05
CA VAL A 161 5.59 14.28 4.78
C VAL A 161 4.61 15.37 5.21
N LYS A 162 3.34 15.22 4.81
CA LYS A 162 2.37 16.28 5.05
C LYS A 162 0.95 15.76 5.31
N ASN A 163 0.15 16.62 5.97
CA ASN A 163 -1.27 16.42 6.19
C ASN A 163 -1.61 15.07 6.88
N VAL A 164 -0.77 14.63 7.81
CA VAL A 164 -0.92 13.35 8.52
C VAL A 164 -1.37 13.62 9.95
N MET A 165 -2.46 13.00 10.37
CA MET A 165 -2.85 12.90 11.77
C MET A 165 -2.50 11.50 12.27
N MET A 166 -1.83 11.39 13.42
CA MET A 166 -1.46 10.12 14.03
C MET A 166 -2.02 10.03 15.44
N GLU A 167 -2.75 8.94 15.72
CA GLU A 167 -3.38 8.71 17.01
C GLU A 167 -2.97 7.37 17.62
N ASP A 168 -2.90 7.34 18.94
CA ASP A 168 -2.55 6.14 19.73
C ASP A 168 -1.20 5.52 19.29
N VAL A 169 -0.21 6.39 19.03
CA VAL A 169 1.13 5.97 18.60
C VAL A 169 1.92 5.42 19.78
N GLN A 170 2.63 4.30 19.55
CA GLN A 170 3.56 3.72 20.53
C GLN A 170 4.89 3.42 19.84
N ILE A 171 5.87 4.29 20.03
CA ILE A 171 7.19 4.18 19.43
C ILE A 171 8.22 4.01 20.52
N THR A 172 9.04 2.96 20.41
CA THR A 172 10.12 2.66 21.35
C THR A 172 11.38 2.30 20.57
N SER A 173 12.45 3.07 20.78
CA SER A 173 13.80 2.71 20.35
C SER A 173 14.58 2.14 21.52
N ASN A 174 15.27 1.03 21.28
CA ASN A 174 16.21 0.42 22.22
C ASN A 174 17.68 0.64 21.79
N HIS A 175 17.93 1.47 20.80
CA HIS A 175 19.29 1.76 20.33
C HIS A 175 19.98 2.74 21.30
N SER A 176 21.28 2.55 21.53
CA SER A 176 22.06 3.38 22.48
C SER A 176 22.30 4.82 22.04
N LEU A 177 22.14 5.10 20.74
CA LEU A 177 22.27 6.43 20.13
C LEU A 177 21.10 6.61 19.17
N ASP A 178 19.90 6.71 19.71
CA ASP A 178 18.66 6.76 18.95
C ASP A 178 18.19 8.19 18.67
N PHE A 179 17.37 8.27 17.61
CA PHE A 179 16.56 9.41 17.26
C PHE A 179 15.13 8.89 17.08
N ALA A 180 14.26 9.18 18.03
CA ALA A 180 12.89 8.71 18.02
C ALA A 180 11.92 9.88 17.91
N GLY A 181 10.98 9.77 16.99
CA GLY A 181 9.94 10.77 16.77
C GLY A 181 8.65 10.13 16.29
N GLY A 182 7.52 10.80 16.45
CA GLY A 182 6.23 10.27 15.97
C GLY A 182 6.20 10.17 14.45
N VAL A 183 6.48 11.27 13.75
CA VAL A 183 6.53 11.30 12.28
C VAL A 183 7.87 10.78 11.77
N ALA A 184 8.96 11.27 12.29
CA ALA A 184 10.30 10.85 11.88
C ALA A 184 11.29 10.94 13.03
N GLY A 185 12.25 10.00 13.08
CA GLY A 185 13.39 10.09 14.00
C GLY A 185 14.36 11.19 13.57
N TYR A 186 14.58 11.34 12.27
CA TYR A 186 15.46 12.37 11.71
C TYR A 186 14.87 12.95 10.42
N SER A 187 15.00 14.25 10.19
CA SER A 187 14.55 14.88 8.96
C SER A 187 15.48 16.00 8.49
N ASP A 188 15.91 15.90 7.23
CA ASP A 188 16.47 17.01 6.44
C ASP A 188 15.42 17.60 5.48
N GLY A 189 14.27 16.90 5.35
CA GLY A 189 13.19 17.24 4.43
C GLY A 189 12.10 18.09 5.08
N THR A 190 10.93 18.10 4.47
CA THR A 190 9.77 18.89 4.90
C THR A 190 8.78 18.01 5.66
N ILE A 191 8.38 18.48 6.86
CA ILE A 191 7.24 17.94 7.61
C ILE A 191 6.28 19.10 7.83
N GLU A 192 5.06 18.99 7.32
CA GLU A 192 4.07 20.06 7.42
C GLU A 192 2.65 19.55 7.71
N ASN A 193 1.89 20.30 8.47
CA ASN A 193 0.49 19.99 8.83
C ASN A 193 0.33 18.57 9.41
N CYS A 194 1.28 18.13 10.24
CA CYS A 194 1.25 16.84 10.90
C CYS A 194 0.94 16.99 12.38
N SER A 195 0.16 16.07 12.92
CA SER A 195 -0.10 15.97 14.36
C SER A 195 0.09 14.54 14.84
N VAL A 196 0.59 14.39 16.07
CA VAL A 196 0.86 13.09 16.68
C VAL A 196 0.33 13.09 18.10
N SER A 197 -0.40 12.04 18.47
CA SER A 197 -0.78 11.75 19.87
C SER A 197 -0.38 10.32 20.22
N GLY A 198 0.12 10.12 21.44
CA GLY A 198 0.60 8.82 21.92
C GLY A 198 1.88 8.92 22.71
N SER A 199 2.71 7.88 22.65
CA SER A 199 3.99 7.84 23.36
C SER A 199 5.15 7.56 22.42
N VAL A 200 6.23 8.31 22.62
CA VAL A 200 7.53 8.09 21.97
C VAL A 200 8.57 7.96 23.06
N SER A 201 9.38 6.91 23.03
CA SER A 201 10.44 6.68 24.00
C SER A 201 11.73 6.24 23.32
N GLY A 202 12.84 6.74 23.85
CA GLY A 202 14.19 6.46 23.37
C GLY A 202 15.20 6.73 24.48
N THR A 203 16.50 6.54 24.18
CA THR A 203 17.57 6.69 25.17
C THR A 203 18.27 8.05 25.09
N VAL A 204 18.28 8.71 23.93
CA VAL A 204 19.09 9.93 23.73
C VAL A 204 18.32 11.10 23.13
N TYR A 205 17.69 10.94 21.97
CA TYR A 205 16.97 12.02 21.27
C TYR A 205 15.53 11.62 21.02
N VAL A 206 14.60 12.23 21.75
CA VAL A 206 13.15 11.99 21.65
C VAL A 206 12.42 13.31 21.44
#